data_10f599d3325bfad65b428d0b3d0f0eec
#
_entry.id   10f599d3325bfad65b428d0b3d0f0eec
#
_cell.length_a   1.000
_cell.length_b   1.000
_cell.length_c   1.000
_cell.angle_alpha   90.00
_cell.angle_beta   90.00
_cell.angle_gamma   90.00
#
_symmetry.space_group_name_H-M   'P 1'
#
loop_
_entity.id
_entity.type
_entity.pdbx_description
1 polymer ?
#
loop_
_entity_poly.entity_id
_entity_poly.type
_entity_poly.pdbx_seq_one_letter_code
_entity_poly.pdbx_strand_id
1 'polypeptide(L)'
;LVYTASALAAGGKLFNSVFRVDYKIALTIGAIVILVYTFLGGFMAVCTTDFIQGTLMLVALLVVPVVALGLIGPDSVLSNIEMSGVAGGAGSFLSLFSNGGEPYRAVDIISGLAWGLGYCGMPHILVRFMAVKNEKELNKSKGIAIIWVFLSLVLAWVIGIVGRAYLYPAVLAGGEEEKVFINMIIKLFTEDVKIPIIAGIF
;
A
#
# COMPACT_ATOMS: atom_id res chain seq x y z
N LEU A 1 -19.22 -4.89 -8.03
CA LEU A 1 -19.88 -4.21 -6.91
C LEU A 1 -19.09 -4.33 -5.63
N VAL A 2 -18.77 -5.54 -5.15
CA VAL A 2 -18.04 -5.76 -3.88
C VAL A 2 -16.69 -5.07 -3.89
N TYR A 3 -15.90 -5.22 -4.95
CA TYR A 3 -14.59 -4.56 -5.12
C TYR A 3 -14.70 -3.03 -5.04
N THR A 4 -15.66 -2.44 -5.74
CA THR A 4 -15.87 -0.98 -5.73
C THR A 4 -16.28 -0.49 -4.34
N ALA A 5 -17.14 -1.23 -3.66
CA ALA A 5 -17.55 -0.91 -2.29
C ALA A 5 -16.35 -0.99 -1.32
N SER A 6 -15.51 -2.01 -1.45
CA SER A 6 -14.29 -2.17 -0.66
C SER A 6 -13.30 -1.02 -0.89
N ALA A 7 -13.09 -0.61 -2.15
CA ALA A 7 -12.21 0.51 -2.50
C ALA A 7 -12.72 1.83 -1.92
N LEU A 8 -14.02 2.10 -2.03
CA LEU A 8 -14.64 3.29 -1.43
C LEU A 8 -14.55 3.28 0.11
N ALA A 9 -14.77 2.13 0.73
CA ALA A 9 -14.64 1.98 2.17
C ALA A 9 -13.21 2.23 2.66
N ALA A 10 -12.22 1.71 1.94
CA ALA A 10 -10.80 1.95 2.23
C ALA A 10 -10.45 3.44 2.09
N GLY A 11 -10.93 4.11 1.03
CA GLY A 11 -10.79 5.56 0.86
C GLY A 11 -11.42 6.35 2.01
N GLY A 12 -12.64 6.00 2.42
CA GLY A 12 -13.30 6.64 3.56
C GLY A 12 -12.52 6.49 4.88
N LYS A 13 -11.96 5.29 5.15
CA LYS A 13 -11.09 5.04 6.32
C LYS A 13 -9.82 5.87 6.26
N LEU A 14 -9.20 5.97 5.07
CA LEU A 14 -7.99 6.76 4.86
C LEU A 14 -8.24 8.24 5.16
N PHE A 15 -9.29 8.83 4.56
CA PHE A 15 -9.65 10.22 4.80
C PHE A 15 -10.00 10.50 6.27
N ASN A 16 -10.70 9.58 6.92
CA ASN A 16 -10.99 9.69 8.35
C ASN A 16 -9.70 9.69 9.19
N SER A 17 -8.73 8.83 8.89
CA SER A 17 -7.48 8.76 9.65
C SER A 17 -6.55 9.95 9.44
N VAL A 18 -6.51 10.51 8.23
CA VAL A 18 -5.61 11.62 7.88
C VAL A 18 -6.22 12.98 8.24
N PHE A 19 -7.47 13.22 7.86
CA PHE A 19 -8.14 14.52 8.01
C PHE A 19 -9.06 14.61 9.22
N ARG A 20 -9.26 13.51 9.96
CA ARG A 20 -10.18 13.41 11.11
C ARG A 20 -11.62 13.82 10.77
N VAL A 21 -12.01 13.66 9.50
CA VAL A 21 -13.39 13.89 9.02
C VAL A 21 -14.21 12.64 9.30
N ASP A 22 -15.50 12.82 9.61
CA ASP A 22 -16.41 11.68 9.79
C ASP A 22 -16.38 10.74 8.58
N TYR A 23 -16.33 9.43 8.86
CA TYR A 23 -16.19 8.39 7.84
C TYR A 23 -17.27 8.47 6.75
N LYS A 24 -18.53 8.72 7.12
CA LYS A 24 -19.63 8.79 6.15
C LYS A 24 -19.51 10.01 5.24
N ILE A 25 -19.09 11.13 5.81
CA ILE A 25 -18.86 12.38 5.06
C ILE A 25 -17.70 12.18 4.10
N ALA A 26 -16.58 11.66 4.57
CA ALA A 26 -15.39 11.37 3.76
C ALA A 26 -15.70 10.42 2.59
N LEU A 27 -16.42 9.33 2.86
CA LEU A 27 -16.83 8.37 1.86
C LEU A 27 -17.75 9.01 0.81
N THR A 28 -18.73 9.80 1.25
CA THR A 28 -19.71 10.44 0.34
C THR A 28 -19.03 11.46 -0.57
N ILE A 29 -18.19 12.33 -0.01
CA ILE A 29 -17.44 13.33 -0.79
C ILE A 29 -16.50 12.63 -1.77
N GLY A 30 -15.75 11.63 -1.33
CA GLY A 30 -14.85 10.87 -2.20
C GLY A 30 -15.59 10.21 -3.36
N ALA A 31 -16.73 9.57 -3.09
CA ALA A 31 -17.56 8.97 -4.13
C ALA A 31 -18.07 10.00 -5.13
N ILE A 32 -18.56 11.15 -4.69
CA ILE A 32 -19.04 12.23 -5.57
C ILE A 32 -17.90 12.74 -6.45
N VAL A 33 -16.72 13.01 -5.88
CA VAL A 33 -15.55 13.49 -6.63
C VAL A 33 -15.16 12.50 -7.72
N ILE A 34 -15.08 11.21 -7.38
CA ILE A 34 -14.74 10.14 -8.34
C ILE A 34 -15.77 10.08 -9.46
N LEU A 35 -17.06 10.14 -9.14
CA LEU A 35 -18.12 10.11 -10.15
C LEU A 35 -18.06 11.31 -11.08
N VAL A 36 -17.88 12.53 -10.53
CA VAL A 36 -17.83 13.77 -11.30
C VAL A 36 -16.64 13.76 -12.27
N TYR A 37 -15.43 13.50 -11.81
CA TYR A 37 -14.29 13.52 -12.74
C TYR A 37 -14.32 12.38 -13.74
N THR A 38 -14.84 11.21 -13.37
CA THR A 38 -14.99 10.09 -14.29
C THR A 38 -16.04 10.38 -15.36
N PHE A 39 -17.16 11.02 -14.97
CA PHE A 39 -18.23 11.38 -15.89
C PHE A 39 -17.78 12.48 -16.87
N LEU A 40 -17.05 13.49 -16.40
CA LEU A 40 -16.59 14.61 -17.24
C LEU A 40 -15.41 14.24 -18.13
N GLY A 41 -14.46 13.47 -17.63
CA GLY A 41 -13.20 13.19 -18.32
C GLY A 41 -13.08 11.79 -18.91
N GLY A 42 -14.03 10.88 -18.62
CA GLY A 42 -14.08 9.53 -19.15
C GLY A 42 -12.81 8.71 -18.85
N PHE A 43 -12.54 7.73 -19.71
CA PHE A 43 -11.44 6.78 -19.57
C PHE A 43 -10.06 7.47 -19.54
N MET A 44 -9.86 8.52 -20.35
CA MET A 44 -8.57 9.22 -20.44
C MET A 44 -8.24 9.96 -19.15
N ALA A 45 -9.20 10.62 -18.52
CA ALA A 45 -9.01 11.28 -17.24
C ALA A 45 -8.64 10.28 -16.15
N VAL A 46 -9.33 9.15 -16.08
CA VAL A 46 -9.02 8.08 -15.12
C VAL A 46 -7.61 7.55 -15.32
N CYS A 47 -7.19 7.26 -16.56
CA CYS A 47 -5.83 6.78 -16.84
C CYS A 47 -4.76 7.81 -16.45
N THR A 48 -5.01 9.10 -16.70
CA THR A 48 -4.08 10.17 -16.36
C THR A 48 -3.95 10.35 -14.84
N THR A 49 -5.07 10.35 -14.12
CA THR A 49 -5.06 10.44 -12.66
C THR A 49 -4.39 9.22 -12.03
N ASP A 50 -4.70 8.01 -12.52
CA ASP A 50 -4.06 6.77 -12.07
C ASP A 50 -2.53 6.80 -12.27
N PHE A 51 -2.06 7.34 -13.41
CA PHE A 51 -0.63 7.46 -13.68
C PHE A 51 0.06 8.41 -12.69
N ILE A 52 -0.54 9.58 -12.43
CA ILE A 52 0.01 10.55 -11.49
C ILE A 52 0.00 9.97 -10.07
N GLN A 53 -1.12 9.43 -9.63
CA GLN A 53 -1.25 8.82 -8.31
C GLN A 53 -0.32 7.63 -8.12
N GLY A 54 -0.22 6.76 -9.13
CA GLY A 54 0.71 5.64 -9.09
C GLY A 54 2.16 6.09 -8.98
N THR A 55 2.56 7.14 -9.71
CA THR A 55 3.92 7.70 -9.63
C THR A 55 4.19 8.27 -8.23
N LEU A 56 3.26 9.05 -7.66
CA LEU A 56 3.37 9.57 -6.29
C LEU A 56 3.48 8.42 -5.27
N MET A 57 2.64 7.40 -5.42
CA MET A 57 2.70 6.21 -4.57
C MET A 57 4.08 5.54 -4.63
N LEU A 58 4.65 5.37 -5.83
CA LEU A 58 5.98 4.74 -5.97
C LEU A 58 7.07 5.59 -5.30
N VAL A 59 7.01 6.91 -5.46
CA VAL A 59 7.94 7.82 -4.78
C VAL A 59 7.80 7.70 -3.26
N ALA A 60 6.58 7.68 -2.74
CA ALA A 60 6.32 7.51 -1.32
C ALA A 60 6.85 6.17 -0.78
N LEU A 61 6.58 5.06 -1.51
CA LEU A 61 7.07 3.73 -1.15
C LEU A 61 8.60 3.63 -1.12
N LEU A 62 9.30 4.46 -1.91
CA LEU A 62 10.77 4.55 -1.93
C LEU A 62 11.30 5.45 -0.82
N VAL A 63 10.77 6.67 -0.72
CA VAL A 63 11.32 7.72 0.16
C VAL A 63 11.09 7.39 1.63
N VAL A 64 9.86 6.99 1.99
CA VAL A 64 9.49 6.79 3.40
C VAL A 64 10.36 5.75 4.11
N PRO A 65 10.55 4.53 3.60
CA PRO A 65 11.39 3.56 4.29
C PRO A 65 12.88 3.93 4.27
N VAL A 66 13.37 4.59 3.22
CA VAL A 66 14.78 5.02 3.15
C VAL A 66 15.06 6.08 4.22
N VAL A 67 14.19 7.08 4.38
CA VAL A 67 14.35 8.11 5.40
C VAL A 67 14.20 7.50 6.80
N ALA A 68 13.20 6.64 7.01
CA ALA A 68 13.02 5.95 8.29
C ALA A 68 14.24 5.10 8.67
N LEU A 69 14.81 4.34 7.72
CA LEU A 69 16.06 3.58 7.92
C LEU A 69 17.24 4.48 8.26
N GLY A 70 17.35 5.63 7.62
CA GLY A 70 18.38 6.62 7.91
C GLY A 70 18.32 7.16 9.34
N LEU A 71 17.12 7.25 9.92
CA LEU A 71 16.91 7.75 11.29
C LEU A 71 17.19 6.69 12.37
N ILE A 72 16.69 5.45 12.17
CA ILE A 72 16.89 4.39 13.18
C ILE A 72 18.23 3.67 13.06
N GLY A 73 18.86 3.74 11.89
CA GLY A 73 20.04 2.94 11.56
C GLY A 73 19.71 1.47 11.23
N PRO A 74 20.39 0.88 10.23
CA PRO A 74 20.10 -0.48 9.79
C PRO A 74 20.33 -1.53 10.88
N ASP A 75 21.31 -1.31 11.77
CA ASP A 75 21.64 -2.24 12.86
C ASP A 75 20.55 -2.33 13.93
N SER A 76 19.74 -1.28 14.09
CA SER A 76 18.67 -1.23 15.08
C SER A 76 17.37 -1.90 14.59
N VAL A 77 17.25 -2.23 13.30
CA VAL A 77 16.02 -2.79 12.73
C VAL A 77 15.68 -4.13 13.38
N LEU A 78 16.62 -5.05 13.40
CA LEU A 78 16.41 -6.40 13.96
C LEU A 78 16.17 -6.35 15.47
N SER A 79 16.94 -5.56 16.21
CA SER A 79 16.77 -5.41 17.65
C SER A 79 15.42 -4.80 18.02
N ASN A 80 14.96 -3.81 17.29
CA ASN A 80 13.65 -3.20 17.50
C ASN A 80 12.50 -4.18 17.19
N ILE A 81 12.63 -5.02 16.15
CA ILE A 81 11.66 -6.06 15.83
C ILE A 81 11.61 -7.10 16.96
N GLU A 82 12.75 -7.57 17.47
CA GLU A 82 12.79 -8.51 18.60
C GLU A 82 12.13 -7.93 19.85
N MET A 83 12.47 -6.70 20.21
CA MET A 83 11.90 -6.00 21.36
C MET A 83 10.41 -5.68 21.18
N SER A 84 9.90 -5.65 19.95
CA SER A 84 8.47 -5.39 19.68
C SER A 84 7.54 -6.56 20.00
N GLY A 85 8.06 -7.66 20.55
CA GLY A 85 7.26 -8.79 21.02
C GLY A 85 6.60 -9.61 19.91
N VAL A 86 7.22 -9.68 18.73
CA VAL A 86 6.71 -10.48 17.60
C VAL A 86 6.76 -11.97 17.96
N ALA A 87 5.67 -12.68 17.75
CA ALA A 87 5.59 -14.12 17.98
C ALA A 87 6.65 -14.87 17.15
N GLY A 88 7.48 -15.68 17.82
CA GLY A 88 8.59 -16.39 17.19
C GLY A 88 9.86 -15.55 16.92
N GLY A 89 9.89 -14.28 17.38
CA GLY A 89 11.06 -13.39 17.24
C GLY A 89 11.26 -12.83 15.84
N ALA A 90 12.31 -12.05 15.65
CA ALA A 90 12.64 -11.40 14.37
C ALA A 90 12.86 -12.41 13.23
N GLY A 91 13.44 -13.57 13.51
CA GLY A 91 13.67 -14.63 12.51
C GLY A 91 12.35 -15.19 11.94
N SER A 92 11.34 -15.37 12.78
CA SER A 92 10.00 -15.83 12.33
C SER A 92 9.28 -14.73 11.55
N PHE A 93 9.40 -13.49 11.99
CA PHE A 93 8.78 -12.33 11.31
C PHE A 93 9.33 -12.13 9.88
N LEU A 94 10.62 -12.39 9.67
CA LEU A 94 11.25 -12.27 8.36
C LEU A 94 11.10 -13.53 7.49
N SER A 95 10.57 -14.62 8.05
CA SER A 95 10.39 -15.86 7.32
C SER A 95 9.28 -15.76 6.28
N LEU A 96 9.57 -16.18 5.05
CA LEU A 96 8.57 -16.28 3.98
C LEU A 96 7.66 -17.52 4.11
N PHE A 97 8.03 -18.47 4.97
CA PHE A 97 7.37 -19.77 5.07
C PHE A 97 6.68 -20.01 6.40
N SER A 98 6.75 -19.06 7.33
CA SER A 98 6.13 -19.18 8.65
C SER A 98 5.41 -17.88 9.04
N ASN A 99 4.38 -18.02 9.87
CA ASN A 99 3.67 -16.93 10.48
C ASN A 99 3.63 -17.13 12.01
N GLY A 100 4.26 -16.23 12.75
CA GLY A 100 4.31 -16.33 14.21
C GLY A 100 5.03 -17.57 14.76
N GLY A 101 5.97 -18.15 13.99
CA GLY A 101 6.71 -19.36 14.35
C GLY A 101 6.10 -20.67 13.85
N GLU A 102 4.88 -20.63 13.36
CA GLU A 102 4.20 -21.79 12.76
C GLU A 102 4.34 -21.78 11.22
N PRO A 103 4.62 -22.92 10.59
CA PRO A 103 4.72 -23.00 9.15
C PRO A 103 3.36 -22.75 8.49
N TYR A 104 3.36 -22.07 7.34
CA TYR A 104 2.14 -21.89 6.55
C TYR A 104 1.56 -23.23 6.12
N ARG A 105 0.25 -23.42 6.27
CA ARG A 105 -0.45 -24.59 5.74
C ARG A 105 -0.54 -24.49 4.21
N ALA A 106 -0.53 -25.61 3.53
CA ALA A 106 -0.66 -25.66 2.08
C ALA A 106 -1.91 -24.90 1.57
N VAL A 107 -3.01 -24.95 2.33
CA VAL A 107 -4.25 -24.23 2.01
C VAL A 107 -4.05 -22.72 2.01
N ASP A 108 -3.28 -22.18 2.94
CA ASP A 108 -3.02 -20.74 3.03
C ASP A 108 -2.18 -20.26 1.84
N ILE A 109 -1.19 -21.06 1.44
CA ILE A 109 -0.36 -20.80 0.25
C ILE A 109 -1.20 -20.85 -1.03
N ILE A 110 -2.02 -21.91 -1.21
CA ILE A 110 -2.88 -22.07 -2.39
C ILE A 110 -3.91 -20.92 -2.44
N SER A 111 -4.50 -20.56 -1.32
CA SER A 111 -5.44 -19.43 -1.23
C SER A 111 -4.81 -18.11 -1.63
N GLY A 112 -3.58 -17.84 -1.17
CA GLY A 112 -2.83 -16.64 -1.57
C GLY A 112 -2.52 -16.61 -3.08
N LEU A 113 -2.12 -17.74 -3.66
CA LEU A 113 -1.85 -17.87 -5.09
C LEU A 113 -3.12 -17.76 -5.94
N ALA A 114 -4.24 -18.29 -5.44
CA ALA A 114 -5.52 -18.27 -6.15
C ALA A 114 -6.05 -16.84 -6.35
N TRP A 115 -5.67 -15.89 -5.48
CA TRP A 115 -6.02 -14.48 -5.66
C TRP A 115 -5.49 -13.89 -6.97
N GLY A 116 -4.28 -14.30 -7.39
CA GLY A 116 -3.71 -13.91 -8.68
C GLY A 116 -4.57 -14.32 -9.87
N LEU A 117 -5.24 -15.47 -9.82
CA LEU A 117 -6.17 -15.91 -10.86
C LEU A 117 -7.41 -15.02 -10.95
N GLY A 118 -7.90 -14.50 -9.82
CA GLY A 118 -9.04 -13.59 -9.77
C GLY A 118 -8.78 -12.27 -10.52
N TYR A 119 -7.55 -11.81 -10.53
CA TYR A 119 -7.16 -10.58 -11.25
C TYR A 119 -7.40 -10.68 -12.76
N CYS A 120 -7.26 -11.86 -13.35
CA CYS A 120 -7.47 -12.06 -14.80
C CYS A 120 -8.93 -11.79 -15.24
N GLY A 121 -9.90 -11.87 -14.33
CA GLY A 121 -11.31 -11.60 -14.60
C GLY A 121 -11.81 -10.21 -14.20
N MET A 122 -10.94 -9.35 -13.69
CA MET A 122 -11.34 -8.02 -13.21
C MET A 122 -11.66 -7.05 -14.37
N PRO A 123 -12.88 -6.51 -14.46
CA PRO A 123 -13.30 -5.65 -15.58
C PRO A 123 -12.41 -4.44 -15.79
N HIS A 124 -11.94 -3.79 -14.73
CA HIS A 124 -11.07 -2.61 -14.81
C HIS A 124 -9.70 -2.91 -15.41
N ILE A 125 -9.22 -4.16 -15.31
CA ILE A 125 -7.98 -4.61 -15.95
C ILE A 125 -8.26 -4.93 -17.42
N LEU A 126 -9.34 -5.66 -17.71
CA LEU A 126 -9.72 -6.02 -19.07
C LEU A 126 -9.96 -4.82 -19.96
N VAL A 127 -10.65 -3.78 -19.46
CA VAL A 127 -10.88 -2.53 -20.20
C VAL A 127 -9.55 -1.85 -20.60
N ARG A 128 -8.55 -1.89 -19.74
CA ARG A 128 -7.22 -1.33 -20.06
C ARG A 128 -6.53 -2.09 -21.18
N PHE A 129 -6.62 -3.42 -21.20
CA PHE A 129 -6.09 -4.22 -22.31
C PHE A 129 -6.83 -3.95 -23.61
N MET A 130 -8.15 -3.81 -23.56
CA MET A 130 -8.97 -3.50 -24.74
C MET A 130 -8.68 -2.12 -25.33
N ALA A 131 -8.25 -1.17 -24.51
CA ALA A 131 -7.94 0.20 -24.92
C ALA A 131 -6.55 0.35 -25.58
N VAL A 132 -5.71 -0.69 -25.59
CA VAL A 132 -4.37 -0.64 -26.18
C VAL A 132 -4.45 -0.62 -27.71
N LYS A 133 -3.70 0.29 -28.34
CA LYS A 133 -3.78 0.57 -29.76
C LYS A 133 -3.28 -0.58 -30.67
N ASN A 134 -2.24 -1.28 -30.25
CA ASN A 134 -1.63 -2.36 -31.01
C ASN A 134 -0.84 -3.31 -30.11
N GLU A 135 -0.45 -4.46 -30.66
CA GLU A 135 0.29 -5.51 -29.96
C GLU A 135 1.67 -5.07 -29.45
N LYS A 136 2.37 -4.20 -30.16
CA LYS A 136 3.68 -3.68 -29.73
C LYS A 136 3.55 -2.85 -28.44
N GLU A 137 2.54 -2.00 -28.39
CA GLU A 137 2.26 -1.20 -27.18
C GLU A 137 1.78 -2.08 -26.02
N LEU A 138 1.02 -3.14 -26.31
CA LEU A 138 0.62 -4.13 -25.30
C LEU A 138 1.85 -4.82 -24.67
N ASN A 139 2.81 -5.23 -25.48
CA ASN A 139 4.03 -5.88 -24.97
C ASN A 139 4.89 -4.94 -24.13
N LYS A 140 4.98 -3.65 -24.50
CA LYS A 140 5.64 -2.64 -23.66
C LYS A 140 4.91 -2.42 -22.35
N SER A 141 3.60 -2.25 -22.40
CA SER A 141 2.76 -2.08 -21.21
C SER A 141 2.87 -3.25 -20.23
N LYS A 142 2.91 -4.49 -20.77
CA LYS A 142 3.15 -5.70 -19.99
C LYS A 142 4.49 -5.66 -19.26
N GLY A 143 5.57 -5.28 -19.94
CA GLY A 143 6.90 -5.17 -19.33
C GLY A 143 6.92 -4.14 -18.18
N ILE A 144 6.37 -2.96 -18.43
CA ILE A 144 6.27 -1.89 -17.43
C ILE A 144 5.43 -2.36 -16.23
N ALA A 145 4.28 -3.00 -16.48
CA ALA A 145 3.42 -3.47 -15.41
C ALA A 145 4.09 -4.55 -14.54
N ILE A 146 4.84 -5.48 -15.11
CA ILE A 146 5.57 -6.50 -14.37
C ILE A 146 6.62 -5.87 -13.45
N ILE A 147 7.43 -4.93 -13.99
CA ILE A 147 8.45 -4.22 -13.20
C ILE A 147 7.79 -3.42 -12.09
N TRP A 148 6.71 -2.72 -12.40
CA TRP A 148 5.95 -1.92 -11.44
C TRP A 148 5.42 -2.77 -10.28
N VAL A 149 4.73 -3.86 -10.60
CA VAL A 149 4.16 -4.76 -9.59
C VAL A 149 5.26 -5.37 -8.72
N PHE A 150 6.33 -5.87 -9.33
CA PHE A 150 7.46 -6.43 -8.59
C PHE A 150 8.08 -5.40 -7.63
N LEU A 151 8.37 -4.21 -8.14
CA LEU A 151 8.95 -3.13 -7.33
C LEU A 151 8.01 -2.72 -6.19
N SER A 152 6.74 -2.54 -6.46
CA SER A 152 5.74 -2.17 -5.45
C SER A 152 5.60 -3.22 -4.35
N LEU A 153 5.61 -4.51 -4.70
CA LEU A 153 5.53 -5.60 -3.72
C LEU A 153 6.77 -5.67 -2.84
N VAL A 154 7.97 -5.55 -3.44
CA VAL A 154 9.22 -5.53 -2.67
C VAL A 154 9.25 -4.33 -1.72
N LEU A 155 8.88 -3.15 -2.19
CA LEU A 155 8.85 -1.95 -1.36
C LEU A 155 7.79 -2.05 -0.25
N ALA A 156 6.62 -2.60 -0.52
CA ALA A 156 5.60 -2.84 0.50
C ALA A 156 6.10 -3.81 1.59
N TRP A 157 6.82 -4.86 1.20
CA TRP A 157 7.45 -5.78 2.16
C TRP A 157 8.50 -5.06 3.02
N VAL A 158 9.37 -4.25 2.40
CA VAL A 158 10.36 -3.43 3.13
C VAL A 158 9.68 -2.47 4.11
N ILE A 159 8.58 -1.83 3.70
CA ILE A 159 7.80 -0.94 4.57
C ILE A 159 7.22 -1.70 5.77
N GLY A 160 6.76 -2.93 5.59
CA GLY A 160 6.30 -3.75 6.70
C GLY A 160 7.38 -3.99 7.75
N ILE A 161 8.60 -4.31 7.30
CA ILE A 161 9.77 -4.55 8.17
C ILE A 161 10.23 -3.25 8.86
N VAL A 162 10.51 -2.23 8.05
CA VAL A 162 11.01 -0.94 8.54
C VAL A 162 9.97 -0.24 9.42
N GLY A 163 8.70 -0.33 9.03
CA GLY A 163 7.60 0.26 9.78
C GLY A 163 7.45 -0.34 11.16
N ARG A 164 7.57 -1.66 11.28
CA ARG A 164 7.56 -2.32 12.58
C ARG A 164 8.69 -1.85 13.47
N ALA A 165 9.90 -1.78 12.92
CA ALA A 165 11.09 -1.33 13.65
C ALA A 165 11.04 0.15 14.03
N TYR A 166 10.55 1.00 13.11
CA TYR A 166 10.51 2.45 13.29
C TYR A 166 9.43 2.92 14.26
N LEU A 167 8.27 2.25 14.26
CA LEU A 167 7.17 2.58 15.17
C LEU A 167 7.36 2.05 16.59
N TYR A 168 8.32 1.16 16.82
CA TYR A 168 8.66 0.72 18.18
C TYR A 168 8.97 1.93 19.11
N PRO A 169 8.52 1.97 20.37
CA PRO A 169 7.79 0.94 21.12
C PRO A 169 6.26 0.95 20.92
N ALA A 170 5.72 1.84 20.09
CA ALA A 170 4.29 1.90 19.82
C ALA A 170 3.87 0.68 18.96
N VAL A 171 3.26 -0.31 19.61
CA VAL A 171 2.69 -1.46 18.92
C VAL A 171 1.29 -1.09 18.45
N LEU A 172 1.04 -1.25 17.14
CA LEU A 172 -0.30 -1.06 16.59
C LEU A 172 -1.25 -2.11 17.18
N ALA A 173 -2.45 -1.68 17.57
CA ALA A 173 -3.48 -2.57 18.05
C ALA A 173 -3.88 -3.57 16.95
N GLY A 174 -4.29 -4.79 17.34
CA GLY A 174 -4.72 -5.79 16.37
C GLY A 174 -5.84 -5.28 15.47
N GLY A 175 -5.66 -5.40 14.15
CA GLY A 175 -6.54 -4.83 13.13
C GLY A 175 -6.18 -3.43 12.65
N GLU A 176 -5.10 -2.83 13.16
CA GLU A 176 -4.56 -1.56 12.68
C GLU A 176 -3.26 -1.70 11.87
N GLU A 177 -2.86 -2.92 11.58
CA GLU A 177 -1.66 -3.23 10.80
C GLU A 177 -1.69 -2.57 9.41
N GLU A 178 -2.89 -2.40 8.84
CA GLU A 178 -3.10 -1.70 7.57
C GLU A 178 -2.67 -0.21 7.62
N LYS A 179 -2.57 0.38 8.81
CA LYS A 179 -2.21 1.78 9.01
C LYS A 179 -0.70 2.01 9.22
N VAL A 180 0.12 0.96 9.16
CA VAL A 180 1.58 1.06 9.38
C VAL A 180 2.19 2.18 8.54
N PHE A 181 1.92 2.20 7.25
CA PHE A 181 2.47 3.19 6.33
C PHE A 181 2.03 4.62 6.66
N ILE A 182 0.75 4.81 6.97
CA ILE A 182 0.21 6.12 7.36
C ILE A 182 0.86 6.61 8.66
N ASN A 183 0.96 5.75 9.66
CA ASN A 183 1.57 6.08 10.94
C ASN A 183 3.07 6.39 10.80
N MET A 184 3.77 5.67 9.91
CA MET A 184 5.15 6.00 9.55
C MET A 184 5.27 7.39 8.95
N ILE A 185 4.43 7.74 7.97
CA ILE A 185 4.44 9.05 7.31
C ILE A 185 4.17 10.16 8.33
N ILE A 186 3.13 9.99 9.15
CA ILE A 186 2.76 11.00 10.15
C ILE A 186 3.92 11.20 11.13
N LYS A 187 4.44 10.14 11.72
CA LYS A 187 5.56 10.23 12.66
C LYS A 187 6.80 10.83 12.02
N LEU A 188 7.18 10.33 10.83
CA LEU A 188 8.38 10.75 10.13
C LEU A 188 8.37 12.24 9.78
N PHE A 189 7.30 12.70 9.14
CA PHE A 189 7.26 14.08 8.60
C PHE A 189 6.70 15.10 9.58
N THR A 190 5.98 14.68 10.61
CA THR A 190 5.44 15.62 11.62
C THR A 190 6.37 15.73 12.83
N GLU A 191 6.92 14.62 13.31
CA GLU A 191 7.70 14.58 14.54
C GLU A 191 9.20 14.66 14.29
N ASP A 192 9.73 13.82 13.40
CA ASP A 192 11.18 13.67 13.21
C ASP A 192 11.76 14.66 12.20
N VAL A 193 11.19 14.76 11.01
CA VAL A 193 11.66 15.67 9.93
C VAL A 193 11.04 17.06 10.02
N LYS A 194 9.92 17.19 10.73
CA LYS A 194 9.20 18.47 10.96
C LYS A 194 8.78 19.21 9.69
N ILE A 195 8.39 18.48 8.66
CA ILE A 195 7.83 19.03 7.40
C ILE A 195 6.42 18.45 7.19
N PRO A 196 5.41 18.91 7.97
CA PRO A 196 4.07 18.29 7.96
C PRO A 196 3.36 18.37 6.60
N ILE A 197 3.73 19.33 5.74
CA ILE A 197 3.16 19.44 4.39
C ILE A 197 3.47 18.19 3.56
N ILE A 198 4.65 17.58 3.71
CA ILE A 198 5.04 16.38 2.99
C ILE A 198 4.18 15.18 3.40
N ALA A 199 3.80 15.10 4.68
CA ALA A 199 2.90 14.05 5.16
C ALA A 199 1.52 14.07 4.47
N GLY A 200 1.06 15.24 4.04
CA GLY A 200 -0.20 15.37 3.29
C GLY A 200 -0.09 15.08 1.80
N ILE A 201 1.12 15.02 1.25
CA ILE A 201 1.37 14.69 -0.17
C ILE A 201 1.44 13.17 -0.36
N PHE A 202 2.02 12.43 0.56
CA PHE A 202 2.18 10.98 0.55
C PHE A 202 1.02 10.27 1.26
#